data_2a08e6dd1e8fab22d41ffdc066de8234
#
_entry.id   2a08e6dd1e8fab22d41ffdc066de8234
#
_cell.length_a   1.000
_cell.length_b   1.000
_cell.length_c   1.000
_cell.angle_alpha   90.00
_cell.angle_beta   90.00
_cell.angle_gamma   90.00
#
_symmetry.space_group_name_H-M   'P 1'
#
loop_
_entity.id
_entity.type
_entity.pdbx_description
1 polymer ?
#
loop_
_entity_poly.entity_id
_entity_poly.type
_entity_poly.pdbx_seq_one_letter_code
_entity_poly.pdbx_strand_id
1 'polypeptide(L)'
;MENSRIHGEHFFTSSDNTALFYRHWPALQPGAKKVIVLFHRGHEHSGRLQHLVDELAMPDTVFYAWDARGHGQTSGPRGYSPSLARSVQDVDEFVRFAASDSQVGLDEVVVIAQSVGAVLVATWVHDYAPAIRGLVLASPAFKVKLYVPLARPALALWHRLRGLFFINSYVKGRYLTHDRQRVASFNNDPLITRAIAVNILLDLYKTSERIIRDAAAITLPTQLLISGDDYVVHRQPQIDFYQRLRSPLKELHLLPGFYHDTLGEENRAQAFEKMQSFISRLYANKSQKFDYQHEDRTGPSADRWRLLSGGPVPLSPVDLAYRFMRKAMKLFGAHSAGLHLGMSTGFDSGSSLDYVYQNQPQGSNAFGRLIDKIYLNSVGWRGIRQRKTHLQILIKQAVADLHAKGLAVRVVDIAAGHGRYVLDALANEPAVSDILLRDYSELNVAQGQAMIAQRGMSERVRFEQGDAFNPEELSALTPRPTLAIVSGLYELFPENEQVKNSLAGLANAIEPGGILIYTGQPWHPQLEMIAGVLTSHKDGKPWVMRVRSQGEMDSLVRDAGFDKCTQRIDEWGIFTVSMAVRRDN
;
A
#
# COMPACT_ATOMS: atom_id res chain seq x y z
N MET A 1 -25.46 -21.85 25.78
CA MET A 1 -25.88 -20.98 24.66
C MET A 1 -26.74 -19.78 25.12
N GLU A 2 -26.72 -19.43 26.41
CA GLU A 2 -27.64 -18.44 26.97
C GLU A 2 -27.13 -16.97 26.95
N ASN A 3 -25.95 -16.69 26.42
CA ASN A 3 -25.41 -15.32 26.41
C ASN A 3 -24.65 -14.95 25.12
N SER A 4 -25.11 -15.42 23.95
CA SER A 4 -24.49 -14.98 22.69
C SER A 4 -24.83 -13.51 22.43
N ARG A 5 -23.82 -12.71 22.15
CA ARG A 5 -23.95 -11.28 21.93
C ARG A 5 -24.73 -11.00 20.64
N ILE A 6 -25.73 -10.12 20.72
CA ILE A 6 -26.58 -9.80 19.57
C ILE A 6 -25.81 -8.90 18.60
N HIS A 7 -25.94 -9.16 17.30
CA HIS A 7 -25.34 -8.35 16.21
C HIS A 7 -26.40 -7.74 15.30
N GLY A 8 -26.04 -6.60 14.72
CA GLY A 8 -26.71 -6.03 13.55
C GLY A 8 -26.07 -6.51 12.25
N GLU A 9 -26.83 -6.55 11.17
CA GLU A 9 -26.38 -6.86 9.81
C GLU A 9 -26.56 -5.65 8.91
N HIS A 10 -25.50 -5.25 8.21
CA HIS A 10 -25.43 -4.01 7.46
C HIS A 10 -24.60 -4.14 6.20
N PHE A 11 -24.62 -3.09 5.37
CA PHE A 11 -23.74 -2.95 4.22
C PHE A 11 -22.90 -1.67 4.33
N PHE A 12 -21.64 -1.78 3.98
CA PHE A 12 -20.70 -0.69 3.81
C PHE A 12 -20.41 -0.51 2.32
N THR A 13 -20.52 0.71 1.80
CA THR A 13 -20.20 1.00 0.39
C THR A 13 -18.77 1.44 0.26
N SER A 14 -17.97 0.66 -0.47
CA SER A 14 -16.58 1.00 -0.76
C SER A 14 -16.45 2.07 -1.87
N SER A 15 -15.26 2.63 -2.04
CA SER A 15 -14.98 3.74 -2.97
C SER A 15 -15.21 3.40 -4.45
N ASP A 16 -15.37 2.12 -4.81
CA ASP A 16 -15.76 1.67 -6.15
C ASP A 16 -17.25 1.31 -6.25
N ASN A 17 -18.06 1.76 -5.30
CA ASN A 17 -19.50 1.50 -5.18
C ASN A 17 -19.87 0.03 -4.93
N THR A 18 -18.93 -0.81 -4.50
CA THR A 18 -19.27 -2.18 -4.09
C THR A 18 -19.82 -2.18 -2.66
N ALA A 19 -21.00 -2.77 -2.48
CA ALA A 19 -21.59 -2.98 -1.16
C ALA A 19 -21.00 -4.23 -0.50
N LEU A 20 -20.24 -4.05 0.57
CA LEU A 20 -19.65 -5.11 1.38
C LEU A 20 -20.54 -5.34 2.60
N PHE A 21 -20.94 -6.59 2.81
CA PHE A 21 -21.72 -6.98 3.98
C PHE A 21 -20.86 -6.99 5.24
N TYR A 22 -21.42 -6.57 6.38
CA TYR A 22 -20.73 -6.70 7.66
C TYR A 22 -21.70 -6.93 8.82
N ARG A 23 -21.17 -7.51 9.91
CA ARG A 23 -21.82 -7.62 11.21
C ARG A 23 -21.20 -6.68 12.20
N HIS A 24 -22.05 -6.12 13.06
CA HIS A 24 -21.70 -5.17 14.10
C HIS A 24 -22.28 -5.64 15.44
N TRP A 25 -21.44 -5.76 16.46
CA TRP A 25 -21.83 -6.07 17.83
C TRP A 25 -21.59 -4.82 18.70
N PRO A 26 -22.66 -4.14 19.15
CA PRO A 26 -22.52 -2.96 20.01
C PRO A 26 -21.90 -3.34 21.35
N ALA A 27 -21.19 -2.43 21.99
CA ALA A 27 -20.69 -2.64 23.35
C ALA A 27 -21.85 -2.88 24.34
N LEU A 28 -21.63 -3.73 25.33
CA LEU A 28 -22.63 -3.98 26.40
C LEU A 28 -22.59 -2.89 27.47
N GLN A 29 -21.51 -2.09 27.52
CA GLN A 29 -21.34 -0.96 28.43
C GLN A 29 -21.41 0.35 27.68
N PRO A 30 -22.14 1.36 28.17
CA PRO A 30 -22.22 2.66 27.53
C PRO A 30 -20.87 3.40 27.57
N GLY A 31 -20.61 4.23 26.55
CA GLY A 31 -19.38 5.03 26.46
C GLY A 31 -18.12 4.24 26.07
N ALA A 32 -18.29 3.06 25.50
CA ALA A 32 -17.20 2.24 25.00
C ALA A 32 -16.37 2.99 23.95
N LYS A 33 -15.03 2.99 24.14
CA LYS A 33 -14.07 3.60 23.22
C LYS A 33 -13.17 2.58 22.54
N LYS A 34 -13.36 1.28 22.80
CA LYS A 34 -12.56 0.21 22.22
C LYS A 34 -13.29 -0.38 21.02
N VAL A 35 -12.56 -0.54 19.92
CA VAL A 35 -13.08 -1.15 18.70
C VAL A 35 -12.19 -2.31 18.29
N ILE A 36 -12.79 -3.45 17.98
CA ILE A 36 -12.10 -4.59 17.39
C ILE A 36 -12.73 -4.90 16.04
N VAL A 37 -11.89 -4.93 14.99
CA VAL A 37 -12.29 -5.31 13.64
C VAL A 37 -11.75 -6.69 13.32
N LEU A 38 -12.65 -7.58 12.89
CA LEU A 38 -12.38 -8.99 12.64
C LEU A 38 -12.38 -9.29 11.14
N PHE A 39 -11.33 -9.96 10.66
CA PHE A 39 -11.18 -10.39 9.28
C PHE A 39 -11.12 -11.92 9.19
N HIS A 40 -12.11 -12.49 8.51
CA HIS A 40 -12.25 -13.95 8.37
C HIS A 40 -11.15 -14.54 7.46
N ARG A 41 -10.94 -15.84 7.59
CA ARG A 41 -10.06 -16.61 6.70
C ARG A 41 -10.69 -16.83 5.31
N GLY A 42 -9.89 -17.26 4.36
CA GLY A 42 -10.41 -17.63 3.03
C GLY A 42 -11.56 -18.62 3.10
N HIS A 43 -12.49 -18.53 2.14
CA HIS A 43 -13.72 -19.33 2.03
C HIS A 43 -14.84 -18.99 3.01
N GLU A 44 -14.56 -18.33 4.11
CA GLU A 44 -15.51 -18.04 5.19
C GLU A 44 -16.20 -16.68 5.07
N HIS A 45 -16.89 -16.29 6.13
CA HIS A 45 -17.65 -15.06 6.25
C HIS A 45 -17.79 -14.65 7.73
N SER A 46 -18.25 -13.44 7.98
CA SER A 46 -18.37 -12.84 9.32
C SER A 46 -19.26 -13.64 10.28
N GLY A 47 -20.29 -14.33 9.78
CA GLY A 47 -21.18 -15.15 10.62
C GLY A 47 -20.48 -16.29 11.36
N ARG A 48 -19.28 -16.68 10.90
CA ARG A 48 -18.49 -17.72 11.57
C ARG A 48 -17.55 -17.18 12.66
N LEU A 49 -17.61 -15.87 12.93
CA LEU A 49 -16.77 -15.17 13.91
C LEU A 49 -17.50 -14.84 15.22
N GLN A 50 -18.79 -15.18 15.36
CA GLN A 50 -19.59 -14.93 16.57
C GLN A 50 -18.90 -15.39 17.85
N HIS A 51 -18.32 -16.61 17.83
CA HIS A 51 -17.64 -17.18 19.00
C HIS A 51 -16.42 -16.35 19.44
N LEU A 52 -15.74 -15.61 18.52
CA LEU A 52 -14.65 -14.69 18.91
C LEU A 52 -15.18 -13.56 19.79
N VAL A 53 -16.32 -12.99 19.40
CA VAL A 53 -16.94 -11.89 20.14
C VAL A 53 -17.40 -12.35 21.53
N ASP A 54 -17.99 -13.54 21.59
CA ASP A 54 -18.51 -14.09 22.83
C ASP A 54 -17.37 -14.54 23.78
N GLU A 55 -16.36 -15.24 23.28
CA GLU A 55 -15.27 -15.80 24.08
C GLU A 55 -14.16 -14.81 24.43
N LEU A 56 -13.97 -13.74 23.66
CA LEU A 56 -13.08 -12.63 24.09
C LEU A 56 -13.60 -11.90 25.32
N ALA A 57 -14.89 -12.00 25.63
CA ALA A 57 -15.53 -11.51 26.86
C ALA A 57 -15.15 -10.06 27.20
N MET A 58 -15.18 -9.15 26.20
CA MET A 58 -14.86 -7.73 26.34
C MET A 58 -16.12 -6.86 26.26
N PRO A 59 -16.85 -6.65 27.38
CA PRO A 59 -18.16 -5.99 27.38
C PRO A 59 -18.09 -4.51 27.01
N ASP A 60 -16.94 -3.86 27.18
CA ASP A 60 -16.66 -2.46 26.87
C ASP A 60 -16.12 -2.21 25.45
N THR A 61 -16.28 -3.20 24.54
CA THR A 61 -15.70 -3.18 23.20
C THR A 61 -16.78 -3.34 22.14
N VAL A 62 -16.72 -2.54 21.10
CA VAL A 62 -17.52 -2.68 19.87
C VAL A 62 -16.78 -3.60 18.89
N PHE A 63 -17.50 -4.52 18.25
CA PHE A 63 -16.90 -5.43 17.26
C PHE A 63 -17.52 -5.22 15.88
N TYR A 64 -16.69 -5.30 14.86
CA TYR A 64 -17.07 -5.33 13.45
C TYR A 64 -16.45 -6.54 12.78
N ALA A 65 -17.17 -7.17 11.87
CA ALA A 65 -16.65 -8.23 11.03
C ALA A 65 -17.28 -8.15 9.64
N TRP A 66 -16.45 -8.06 8.61
CA TRP A 66 -16.91 -7.98 7.23
C TRP A 66 -17.08 -9.35 6.56
N ASP A 67 -17.79 -9.36 5.44
CA ASP A 67 -17.68 -10.39 4.42
C ASP A 67 -16.88 -9.83 3.24
N ALA A 68 -15.69 -10.39 2.99
CA ALA A 68 -14.83 -9.95 1.90
C ALA A 68 -15.52 -10.09 0.54
N ARG A 69 -15.02 -9.39 -0.48
CA ARG A 69 -15.52 -9.55 -1.87
C ARG A 69 -15.56 -11.01 -2.26
N GLY A 70 -16.67 -11.44 -2.87
CA GLY A 70 -16.90 -12.81 -3.29
C GLY A 70 -17.09 -13.83 -2.17
N HIS A 71 -17.31 -13.37 -0.92
CA HIS A 71 -17.54 -14.22 0.24
C HIS A 71 -18.86 -13.88 0.95
N GLY A 72 -19.37 -14.84 1.71
CA GLY A 72 -20.53 -14.65 2.56
C GLY A 72 -21.73 -14.01 1.85
N GLN A 73 -22.29 -12.95 2.43
CA GLN A 73 -23.42 -12.20 1.91
C GLN A 73 -23.00 -11.02 1.00
N THR A 74 -21.70 -10.73 0.88
CA THR A 74 -21.21 -9.74 -0.10
C THR A 74 -21.51 -10.24 -1.52
N SER A 75 -22.15 -9.38 -2.31
CA SER A 75 -22.52 -9.68 -3.70
C SER A 75 -21.31 -9.82 -4.63
N GLY A 76 -21.52 -10.42 -5.80
CA GLY A 76 -20.52 -10.58 -6.85
C GLY A 76 -20.07 -12.02 -7.07
N PRO A 77 -19.13 -12.26 -8.01
CA PRO A 77 -18.63 -13.60 -8.32
C PRO A 77 -17.92 -14.23 -7.12
N ARG A 78 -18.26 -15.46 -6.80
CA ARG A 78 -17.72 -16.17 -5.63
C ARG A 78 -16.21 -16.42 -5.76
N GLY A 79 -15.48 -16.09 -4.68
CA GLY A 79 -14.02 -16.26 -4.61
C GLY A 79 -13.24 -15.29 -5.49
N TYR A 80 -13.85 -14.19 -5.90
CA TYR A 80 -13.26 -13.18 -6.79
C TYR A 80 -13.10 -11.82 -6.14
N SER A 81 -12.00 -11.18 -6.45
CA SER A 81 -11.77 -9.74 -6.34
C SER A 81 -11.02 -9.28 -7.59
N PRO A 82 -11.16 -8.02 -8.03
CA PRO A 82 -10.42 -7.49 -9.18
C PRO A 82 -8.90 -7.65 -9.02
N SER A 83 -8.37 -7.39 -7.82
CA SER A 83 -6.97 -7.63 -7.44
C SER A 83 -6.87 -7.80 -5.92
N LEU A 84 -5.75 -8.33 -5.44
CA LEU A 84 -5.47 -8.37 -4.01
C LEU A 84 -5.32 -6.94 -3.44
N ALA A 85 -4.72 -6.03 -4.21
CA ALA A 85 -4.58 -4.62 -3.84
C ALA A 85 -5.94 -3.95 -3.62
N ARG A 86 -6.98 -4.29 -4.42
CA ARG A 86 -8.35 -3.78 -4.18
C ARG A 86 -8.91 -4.31 -2.85
N SER A 87 -8.70 -5.58 -2.55
CA SER A 87 -9.12 -6.15 -1.26
C SER A 87 -8.38 -5.52 -0.07
N VAL A 88 -7.11 -5.15 -0.24
CA VAL A 88 -6.32 -4.41 0.78
C VAL A 88 -6.87 -2.99 0.96
N GLN A 89 -7.26 -2.33 -0.11
CA GLN A 89 -7.92 -1.02 -0.03
C GLN A 89 -9.28 -1.11 0.67
N ASP A 90 -10.05 -2.18 0.44
CA ASP A 90 -11.29 -2.43 1.18
C ASP A 90 -11.05 -2.59 2.68
N VAL A 91 -9.92 -3.19 3.09
CA VAL A 91 -9.52 -3.26 4.51
C VAL A 91 -9.33 -1.85 5.08
N ASP A 92 -8.59 -0.97 4.39
CA ASP A 92 -8.38 0.41 4.85
C ASP A 92 -9.70 1.17 5.00
N GLU A 93 -10.54 1.10 3.97
CA GLU A 93 -11.84 1.77 3.94
C GLU A 93 -12.77 1.26 5.05
N PHE A 94 -12.82 -0.06 5.25
CA PHE A 94 -13.67 -0.67 6.27
C PHE A 94 -13.20 -0.39 7.70
N VAL A 95 -11.90 -0.42 7.98
CA VAL A 95 -11.37 -0.10 9.31
C VAL A 95 -11.59 1.38 9.65
N ARG A 96 -11.41 2.28 8.69
CA ARG A 96 -11.72 3.71 8.86
C ARG A 96 -13.20 3.95 9.08
N PHE A 97 -14.04 3.25 8.35
CA PHE A 97 -15.50 3.28 8.54
C PHE A 97 -15.86 2.84 9.96
N ALA A 98 -15.36 1.69 10.44
CA ALA A 98 -15.65 1.17 11.77
C ALA A 98 -15.21 2.13 12.90
N ALA A 99 -14.06 2.79 12.75
CA ALA A 99 -13.59 3.81 13.67
C ALA A 99 -14.51 5.04 13.68
N SER A 100 -14.88 5.52 12.49
CA SER A 100 -15.79 6.68 12.33
C SER A 100 -17.20 6.41 12.86
N ASP A 101 -17.78 5.24 12.55
CA ASP A 101 -19.09 4.80 12.99
C ASP A 101 -19.15 4.68 14.53
N SER A 102 -18.05 4.23 15.14
CA SER A 102 -17.88 4.17 16.60
C SER A 102 -17.43 5.50 17.23
N GLN A 103 -17.20 6.54 16.44
CA GLN A 103 -16.73 7.87 16.88
C GLN A 103 -15.42 7.80 17.68
N VAL A 104 -14.46 6.96 17.25
CA VAL A 104 -13.14 6.82 17.88
C VAL A 104 -12.01 7.09 16.87
N GLY A 105 -10.83 7.40 17.37
CA GLY A 105 -9.61 7.44 16.55
C GLY A 105 -9.15 6.04 16.15
N LEU A 106 -8.36 5.94 15.08
CA LEU A 106 -7.75 4.67 14.69
C LEU A 106 -6.86 4.07 15.80
N ASP A 107 -6.28 4.91 16.66
CA ASP A 107 -5.46 4.50 17.80
C ASP A 107 -6.26 3.79 18.92
N GLU A 108 -7.58 3.72 18.82
CA GLU A 108 -8.44 2.88 19.66
C GLU A 108 -8.88 1.57 18.97
N VAL A 109 -8.44 1.33 17.74
CA VAL A 109 -8.80 0.14 16.97
C VAL A 109 -7.73 -0.95 17.09
N VAL A 110 -8.16 -2.17 17.46
CA VAL A 110 -7.37 -3.40 17.34
C VAL A 110 -7.93 -4.24 16.19
N VAL A 111 -7.06 -4.82 15.39
CA VAL A 111 -7.45 -5.68 14.27
C VAL A 111 -7.05 -7.12 14.55
N ILE A 112 -7.99 -8.06 14.39
CA ILE A 112 -7.76 -9.50 14.47
C ILE A 112 -8.07 -10.12 13.12
N ALA A 113 -7.11 -10.85 12.56
CA ALA A 113 -7.25 -11.44 11.24
C ALA A 113 -6.70 -12.86 11.18
N GLN A 114 -7.32 -13.73 10.36
CA GLN A 114 -6.92 -15.11 10.21
C GLN A 114 -6.62 -15.47 8.76
N SER A 115 -5.57 -16.28 8.53
CA SER A 115 -5.26 -16.92 7.24
C SER A 115 -5.10 -15.92 6.09
N VAL A 116 -5.94 -15.98 5.07
CA VAL A 116 -5.95 -15.02 3.94
C VAL A 116 -6.28 -13.61 4.42
N GLY A 117 -7.24 -13.47 5.35
CA GLY A 117 -7.53 -12.19 6.01
C GLY A 117 -6.30 -11.61 6.71
N ALA A 118 -5.49 -12.45 7.35
CA ALA A 118 -4.24 -12.02 7.98
C ALA A 118 -3.19 -11.53 6.96
N VAL A 119 -3.14 -12.10 5.74
CA VAL A 119 -2.27 -11.59 4.66
C VAL A 119 -2.76 -10.24 4.15
N LEU A 120 -4.07 -10.07 3.96
CA LEU A 120 -4.65 -8.77 3.55
C LEU A 120 -4.32 -7.69 4.58
N VAL A 121 -4.52 -7.98 5.86
CA VAL A 121 -4.28 -7.02 6.95
C VAL A 121 -2.78 -6.74 7.13
N ALA A 122 -1.90 -7.75 7.06
CA ALA A 122 -0.45 -7.54 7.08
C ALA A 122 0.02 -6.66 5.91
N THR A 123 -0.57 -6.86 4.72
CA THR A 123 -0.31 -6.04 3.53
C THR A 123 -0.80 -4.61 3.73
N TRP A 124 -2.01 -4.44 4.26
CA TRP A 124 -2.55 -3.13 4.59
C TRP A 124 -1.67 -2.36 5.58
N VAL A 125 -1.24 -3.01 6.65
CA VAL A 125 -0.37 -2.38 7.66
C VAL A 125 0.98 -1.97 7.06
N HIS A 126 1.55 -2.80 6.18
CA HIS A 126 2.78 -2.49 5.46
C HIS A 126 2.61 -1.29 4.51
N ASP A 127 1.57 -1.32 3.69
CA ASP A 127 1.39 -0.41 2.55
C ASP A 127 0.78 0.94 2.98
N TYR A 128 -0.07 0.97 4.01
CA TYR A 128 -0.83 2.15 4.46
C TYR A 128 -0.32 2.72 5.79
N ALA A 129 0.44 1.96 6.56
CA ALA A 129 0.93 2.34 7.89
C ALA A 129 -0.15 2.98 8.78
N PRO A 130 -1.34 2.32 8.97
CA PRO A 130 -2.42 2.88 9.76
C PRO A 130 -2.00 3.07 11.22
N ALA A 131 -2.47 4.14 11.86
CA ALA A 131 -2.18 4.41 13.25
C ALA A 131 -3.10 3.62 14.21
N ILE A 132 -3.33 2.32 13.96
CA ILE A 132 -4.14 1.46 14.84
C ILE A 132 -3.38 1.09 16.12
N ARG A 133 -4.13 0.63 17.13
CA ARG A 133 -3.58 0.27 18.44
C ARG A 133 -2.74 -1.00 18.41
N GLY A 134 -3.14 -1.99 17.63
CA GLY A 134 -2.40 -3.24 17.51
C GLY A 134 -3.07 -4.26 16.59
N LEU A 135 -2.34 -5.34 16.38
CA LEU A 135 -2.64 -6.35 15.38
C LEU A 135 -2.50 -7.76 15.96
N VAL A 136 -3.49 -8.62 15.74
CA VAL A 136 -3.43 -10.06 16.02
C VAL A 136 -3.59 -10.82 14.69
N LEU A 137 -2.60 -11.63 14.34
CA LEU A 137 -2.58 -12.46 13.13
C LEU A 137 -2.58 -13.93 13.52
N ALA A 138 -3.61 -14.67 13.12
CA ALA A 138 -3.73 -16.10 13.35
C ALA A 138 -3.45 -16.88 12.06
N SER A 139 -2.43 -17.73 12.07
CA SER A 139 -1.98 -18.60 10.98
C SER A 139 -2.05 -17.93 9.59
N PRO A 140 -1.35 -16.77 9.39
CA PRO A 140 -1.40 -16.07 8.11
C PRO A 140 -0.98 -16.96 6.95
N ALA A 141 -1.77 -16.91 5.86
CA ALA A 141 -1.58 -17.74 4.68
C ALA A 141 -0.42 -17.26 3.79
N PHE A 142 0.74 -16.97 4.38
CA PHE A 142 1.92 -16.50 3.65
C PHE A 142 2.47 -17.50 2.64
N LYS A 143 2.29 -18.78 2.87
CA LYS A 143 2.62 -19.83 1.91
C LYS A 143 1.67 -21.01 2.07
N VAL A 144 0.74 -21.13 1.14
CA VAL A 144 -0.21 -22.25 1.08
C VAL A 144 0.51 -23.52 0.65
N LYS A 145 0.21 -24.66 1.27
CA LYS A 145 0.72 -25.97 0.89
C LYS A 145 0.01 -26.42 -0.39
N LEU A 146 0.73 -26.36 -1.52
CA LEU A 146 0.23 -26.92 -2.78
C LEU A 146 0.74 -28.35 -2.91
N TYR A 147 -0.16 -29.31 -2.81
CA TYR A 147 0.17 -30.74 -2.88
C TYR A 147 0.42 -31.23 -4.33
N VAL A 148 0.28 -30.35 -5.34
CA VAL A 148 0.56 -30.62 -6.75
C VAL A 148 1.87 -29.94 -7.13
N PRO A 149 2.91 -30.69 -7.55
CA PRO A 149 4.16 -30.11 -8.01
C PRO A 149 3.94 -29.17 -9.20
N LEU A 150 4.72 -28.07 -9.25
CA LEU A 150 4.68 -27.06 -10.31
C LEU A 150 3.30 -26.39 -10.55
N ALA A 151 2.34 -26.55 -9.61
CA ALA A 151 1.00 -25.96 -9.75
C ALA A 151 1.05 -24.43 -9.98
N ARG A 152 1.89 -23.71 -9.22
CA ARG A 152 1.98 -22.24 -9.34
C ARG A 152 2.45 -21.77 -10.72
N PRO A 153 3.58 -22.23 -11.31
CA PRO A 153 3.98 -21.83 -12.66
C PRO A 153 2.97 -22.29 -13.73
N ALA A 154 2.36 -23.47 -13.58
CA ALA A 154 1.33 -23.94 -14.51
C ALA A 154 0.09 -23.04 -14.48
N LEU A 155 -0.41 -22.66 -13.29
CA LEU A 155 -1.52 -21.73 -13.14
C LEU A 155 -1.19 -20.35 -13.71
N ALA A 156 0.02 -19.84 -13.49
CA ALA A 156 0.46 -18.55 -14.03
C ALA A 156 0.51 -18.55 -15.58
N LEU A 157 1.05 -19.63 -16.17
CA LEU A 157 1.07 -19.79 -17.62
C LEU A 157 -0.36 -19.88 -18.20
N TRP A 158 -1.22 -20.69 -17.58
CA TRP A 158 -2.59 -20.88 -18.01
C TRP A 158 -3.41 -19.60 -17.88
N HIS A 159 -3.22 -18.85 -16.80
CA HIS A 159 -3.83 -17.53 -16.62
C HIS A 159 -3.39 -16.53 -17.70
N ARG A 160 -2.12 -16.55 -18.07
CA ARG A 160 -1.60 -15.69 -19.16
C ARG A 160 -2.22 -16.03 -20.53
N LEU A 161 -2.52 -17.30 -20.78
CA LEU A 161 -3.06 -17.77 -22.07
C LEU A 161 -4.58 -17.64 -22.15
N ARG A 162 -5.30 -17.94 -21.09
CA ARG A 162 -6.78 -18.02 -21.06
C ARG A 162 -7.48 -16.87 -20.34
N GLY A 163 -6.73 -16.03 -19.63
CA GLY A 163 -7.32 -15.00 -18.77
C GLY A 163 -7.84 -15.56 -17.45
N LEU A 164 -8.87 -14.93 -16.91
CA LEU A 164 -9.44 -15.29 -15.61
C LEU A 164 -10.17 -16.64 -15.66
N PHE A 165 -9.87 -17.50 -14.69
CA PHE A 165 -10.62 -18.73 -14.42
C PHE A 165 -10.62 -19.03 -12.91
N PHE A 166 -11.43 -20.00 -12.50
CA PHE A 166 -11.59 -20.38 -11.10
C PHE A 166 -11.10 -21.80 -10.88
N ILE A 167 -10.54 -22.05 -9.71
CA ILE A 167 -10.18 -23.37 -9.22
C ILE A 167 -10.93 -23.67 -7.93
N ASN A 168 -11.25 -24.93 -7.69
CA ASN A 168 -11.84 -25.33 -6.41
C ASN A 168 -10.76 -25.60 -5.39
N SER A 169 -10.95 -25.06 -4.20
CA SER A 169 -10.08 -25.32 -3.06
C SER A 169 -10.14 -26.78 -2.63
N TYR A 170 -8.99 -27.35 -2.31
CA TYR A 170 -8.86 -28.67 -1.70
C TYR A 170 -9.15 -28.66 -0.19
N VAL A 171 -9.28 -27.49 0.42
CA VAL A 171 -9.47 -27.34 1.87
C VAL A 171 -10.81 -27.93 2.29
N LYS A 172 -10.76 -28.93 3.17
CA LYS A 172 -11.93 -29.61 3.75
C LYS A 172 -12.00 -29.31 5.25
N GLY A 173 -13.20 -29.27 5.81
CA GLY A 173 -13.41 -28.97 7.24
C GLY A 173 -12.51 -29.77 8.19
N ARG A 174 -12.29 -31.06 7.91
CA ARG A 174 -11.42 -31.94 8.71
C ARG A 174 -9.94 -31.57 8.78
N TYR A 175 -9.45 -30.68 7.89
CA TYR A 175 -8.07 -30.17 7.89
C TYR A 175 -7.97 -28.81 8.59
N LEU A 176 -9.09 -28.31 9.08
CA LEU A 176 -9.18 -26.98 9.66
C LEU A 176 -9.18 -27.00 11.19
N THR A 177 -9.90 -27.96 11.79
CA THR A 177 -10.08 -28.02 13.24
C THR A 177 -10.44 -29.43 13.68
N HIS A 178 -10.19 -29.77 14.96
CA HIS A 178 -10.65 -30.96 15.63
C HIS A 178 -12.12 -30.85 16.08
N ASP A 179 -12.67 -29.63 16.19
CA ASP A 179 -14.06 -29.39 16.57
C ASP A 179 -15.01 -29.94 15.50
N ARG A 180 -15.66 -31.07 15.83
CA ARG A 180 -16.57 -31.80 14.92
C ARG A 180 -17.79 -30.95 14.52
N GLN A 181 -18.28 -30.09 15.41
CA GLN A 181 -19.44 -29.23 15.12
C GLN A 181 -19.05 -28.17 14.09
N ARG A 182 -17.86 -27.55 14.25
CA ARG A 182 -17.33 -26.60 13.27
C ARG A 182 -17.03 -27.27 11.93
N VAL A 183 -16.51 -28.52 11.93
CA VAL A 183 -16.31 -29.28 10.69
C VAL A 183 -17.64 -29.52 9.97
N ALA A 184 -18.67 -29.97 10.68
CA ALA A 184 -20.01 -30.20 10.13
C ALA A 184 -20.62 -28.88 9.60
N SER A 185 -20.55 -27.80 10.39
CA SER A 185 -21.00 -26.48 10.01
C SER A 185 -20.29 -25.98 8.74
N PHE A 186 -18.95 -26.06 8.65
CA PHE A 186 -18.19 -25.67 7.46
C PHE A 186 -18.62 -26.42 6.20
N ASN A 187 -18.90 -27.72 6.31
CA ASN A 187 -19.26 -28.54 5.16
C ASN A 187 -20.68 -28.27 4.64
N ASN A 188 -21.60 -27.85 5.50
CA ASN A 188 -23.03 -27.66 5.21
C ASN A 188 -23.43 -26.19 5.04
N ASP A 189 -22.55 -25.23 5.32
CA ASP A 189 -22.83 -23.80 5.23
C ASP A 189 -22.87 -23.35 3.76
N PRO A 190 -24.02 -22.87 3.26
CA PRO A 190 -24.16 -22.43 1.87
C PRO A 190 -23.37 -21.17 1.52
N LEU A 191 -22.95 -20.41 2.53
CA LEU A 191 -22.15 -19.19 2.34
C LEU A 191 -20.65 -19.49 2.22
N ILE A 192 -20.21 -20.71 2.45
CA ILE A 192 -18.82 -21.13 2.24
C ILE A 192 -18.48 -21.12 0.75
N THR A 193 -17.50 -20.33 0.38
CA THR A 193 -17.02 -20.17 -1.00
C THR A 193 -15.88 -21.14 -1.28
N ARG A 194 -16.08 -22.14 -2.16
CA ARG A 194 -15.03 -23.10 -2.52
C ARG A 194 -14.21 -22.68 -3.74
N ALA A 195 -14.78 -21.84 -4.58
CA ALA A 195 -14.09 -21.30 -5.75
C ALA A 195 -13.06 -20.24 -5.34
N ILE A 196 -11.91 -20.25 -6.02
CA ILE A 196 -10.86 -19.23 -5.89
C ILE A 196 -10.54 -18.75 -7.30
N ALA A 197 -10.62 -17.46 -7.54
CA ALA A 197 -10.13 -16.84 -8.75
C ALA A 197 -8.60 -16.93 -8.83
N VAL A 198 -8.08 -17.37 -9.98
CA VAL A 198 -6.64 -17.66 -10.13
C VAL A 198 -5.77 -16.41 -9.96
N ASN A 199 -6.26 -15.22 -10.38
CA ASN A 199 -5.55 -13.95 -10.15
C ASN A 199 -5.29 -13.73 -8.65
N ILE A 200 -6.29 -13.91 -7.80
CA ILE A 200 -6.18 -13.73 -6.34
C ILE A 200 -5.19 -14.73 -5.74
N LEU A 201 -5.22 -15.99 -6.16
CA LEU A 201 -4.27 -16.98 -5.66
C LEU A 201 -2.82 -16.63 -6.05
N LEU A 202 -2.58 -16.21 -7.29
CA LEU A 202 -1.25 -15.83 -7.76
C LEU A 202 -0.76 -14.55 -7.09
N ASP A 203 -1.63 -13.57 -6.91
CA ASP A 203 -1.29 -12.32 -6.23
C ASP A 203 -1.05 -12.54 -4.73
N LEU A 204 -1.78 -13.46 -4.09
CA LEU A 204 -1.54 -13.84 -2.70
C LEU A 204 -0.09 -14.32 -2.49
N TYR A 205 0.42 -15.18 -3.39
CA TYR A 205 1.82 -15.64 -3.28
C TYR A 205 2.82 -14.51 -3.45
N LYS A 206 2.66 -13.68 -4.49
CA LYS A 206 3.58 -12.56 -4.76
C LYS A 206 3.58 -11.56 -3.60
N THR A 207 2.40 -11.21 -3.11
CA THR A 207 2.23 -10.27 -2.00
C THR A 207 2.81 -10.84 -0.71
N SER A 208 2.56 -12.10 -0.41
CA SER A 208 3.12 -12.77 0.77
C SER A 208 4.66 -12.77 0.75
N GLU A 209 5.26 -13.12 -0.39
CA GLU A 209 6.72 -13.09 -0.56
C GLU A 209 7.28 -11.67 -0.33
N ARG A 210 6.58 -10.63 -0.82
CA ARG A 210 6.92 -9.23 -0.60
C ARG A 210 6.84 -8.86 0.88
N ILE A 211 5.72 -9.12 1.52
CA ILE A 211 5.46 -8.74 2.92
C ILE A 211 6.41 -9.45 3.89
N ILE A 212 6.72 -10.72 3.66
CA ILE A 212 7.74 -11.43 4.47
C ILE A 212 9.11 -10.80 4.30
N ARG A 213 9.49 -10.48 3.06
CA ARG A 213 10.81 -9.91 2.76
C ARG A 213 10.99 -8.54 3.40
N ASP A 214 9.93 -7.74 3.43
CA ASP A 214 9.94 -6.35 3.88
C ASP A 214 9.16 -6.13 5.20
N ALA A 215 8.98 -7.17 6.00
CA ALA A 215 8.25 -7.11 7.28
C ALA A 215 8.85 -6.09 8.26
N ALA A 216 10.11 -5.69 8.08
CA ALA A 216 10.77 -4.64 8.86
C ALA A 216 10.11 -3.25 8.74
N ALA A 217 9.31 -3.02 7.70
CA ALA A 217 8.50 -1.81 7.55
C ALA A 217 7.29 -1.78 8.52
N ILE A 218 6.90 -2.93 9.10
CA ILE A 218 5.80 -3.05 10.05
C ILE A 218 6.31 -2.82 11.47
N THR A 219 5.83 -1.76 12.10
CA THR A 219 6.29 -1.28 13.42
C THR A 219 5.19 -1.26 14.48
N LEU A 220 3.95 -1.62 14.11
CA LEU A 220 2.81 -1.68 15.03
C LEU A 220 2.95 -2.84 16.03
N PRO A 221 2.39 -2.72 17.26
CA PRO A 221 2.25 -3.84 18.18
C PRO A 221 1.57 -5.02 17.50
N THR A 222 2.23 -6.18 17.49
CA THR A 222 1.77 -7.34 16.72
C THR A 222 1.90 -8.65 17.50
N GLN A 223 0.80 -9.38 17.63
CA GLN A 223 0.79 -10.76 18.12
C GLN A 223 0.58 -11.72 16.95
N LEU A 224 1.38 -12.78 16.90
CA LEU A 224 1.29 -13.85 15.90
C LEU A 224 0.97 -15.18 16.59
N LEU A 225 -0.16 -15.78 16.23
CA LEU A 225 -0.58 -17.10 16.66
C LEU A 225 -0.36 -18.10 15.52
N ILE A 226 0.43 -19.14 15.75
CA ILE A 226 0.79 -20.15 14.72
C ILE A 226 0.25 -21.51 15.14
N SER A 227 -0.57 -22.11 14.29
CA SER A 227 -1.01 -23.49 14.44
C SER A 227 0.14 -24.46 14.20
N GLY A 228 0.39 -25.36 15.16
CA GLY A 228 1.52 -26.29 15.15
C GLY A 228 1.40 -27.38 14.09
N ASP A 229 0.20 -27.90 13.86
CA ASP A 229 -0.09 -29.02 12.95
C ASP A 229 -0.97 -28.61 11.76
N ASP A 230 -0.69 -27.43 11.23
CA ASP A 230 -1.42 -26.83 10.12
C ASP A 230 -1.26 -27.61 8.80
N TYR A 231 -2.37 -28.09 8.22
CA TYR A 231 -2.40 -28.80 6.94
C TYR A 231 -2.52 -27.86 5.73
N VAL A 232 -2.81 -26.57 5.92
CA VAL A 232 -3.12 -25.63 4.85
C VAL A 232 -1.95 -24.71 4.51
N VAL A 233 -1.23 -24.24 5.53
CA VAL A 233 -0.13 -23.29 5.34
C VAL A 233 1.19 -23.77 5.95
N HIS A 234 2.29 -23.26 5.41
CA HIS A 234 3.62 -23.52 5.95
C HIS A 234 3.90 -22.65 7.17
N ARG A 235 4.51 -23.22 8.19
CA ARG A 235 4.86 -22.51 9.44
C ARG A 235 6.08 -21.57 9.26
N GLN A 236 7.12 -22.02 8.57
CA GLN A 236 8.38 -21.27 8.48
C GLN A 236 8.22 -19.82 7.95
N PRO A 237 7.45 -19.54 6.88
CA PRO A 237 7.22 -18.19 6.42
C PRO A 237 6.58 -17.25 7.47
N GLN A 238 5.78 -17.78 8.38
CA GLN A 238 5.19 -17.03 9.49
C GLN A 238 6.24 -16.66 10.53
N ILE A 239 7.16 -17.57 10.83
CA ILE A 239 8.31 -17.34 11.72
C ILE A 239 9.26 -16.31 11.11
N ASP A 240 9.57 -16.44 9.81
CA ASP A 240 10.44 -15.51 9.09
C ASP A 240 9.86 -14.09 9.09
N PHE A 241 8.54 -13.96 8.90
CA PHE A 241 7.83 -12.68 9.02
C PHE A 241 7.99 -12.09 10.42
N TYR A 242 7.70 -12.86 11.46
CA TYR A 242 7.79 -12.42 12.86
C TYR A 242 9.22 -11.95 13.22
N GLN A 243 10.23 -12.69 12.81
CA GLN A 243 11.62 -12.35 13.11
C GLN A 243 12.01 -10.98 12.55
N ARG A 244 11.49 -10.65 11.36
CA ARG A 244 11.79 -9.39 10.66
C ARG A 244 10.97 -8.20 11.12
N LEU A 245 9.84 -8.41 11.81
CA LEU A 245 9.04 -7.31 12.37
C LEU A 245 9.87 -6.42 13.27
N ARG A 246 9.74 -5.11 13.13
CA ARG A 246 10.40 -4.10 13.98
C ARG A 246 9.45 -3.48 15.02
N SER A 247 8.36 -4.14 15.28
CA SER A 247 7.44 -3.72 16.34
C SER A 247 8.14 -3.72 17.71
N PRO A 248 8.01 -2.64 18.52
CA PRO A 248 8.52 -2.60 19.88
C PRO A 248 7.81 -3.59 20.82
N LEU A 249 6.58 -3.97 20.49
CA LEU A 249 5.80 -4.98 21.20
C LEU A 249 5.35 -6.05 20.21
N LYS A 250 6.07 -7.18 20.16
CA LYS A 250 5.70 -8.32 19.33
C LYS A 250 5.74 -9.63 20.11
N GLU A 251 4.76 -10.49 19.84
CA GLU A 251 4.63 -11.81 20.44
C GLU A 251 4.43 -12.87 19.39
N LEU A 252 4.99 -14.05 19.65
CA LEU A 252 4.77 -15.24 18.85
C LEU A 252 4.36 -16.38 19.76
N HIS A 253 3.23 -17.00 19.45
CA HIS A 253 2.75 -18.19 20.15
C HIS A 253 2.58 -19.33 19.15
N LEU A 254 3.39 -20.37 19.30
CA LEU A 254 3.19 -21.64 18.62
C LEU A 254 2.22 -22.47 19.44
N LEU A 255 1.12 -22.91 18.82
CA LEU A 255 0.04 -23.68 19.44
C LEU A 255 0.14 -25.15 18.97
N PRO A 256 0.80 -26.04 19.73
CA PRO A 256 0.95 -27.43 19.34
C PRO A 256 -0.41 -28.11 19.20
N GLY A 257 -0.56 -29.01 18.25
CA GLY A 257 -1.80 -29.75 18.00
C GLY A 257 -2.89 -28.96 17.26
N PHE A 258 -2.74 -27.64 17.08
CA PHE A 258 -3.75 -26.82 16.38
C PHE A 258 -3.67 -27.03 14.87
N TYR A 259 -4.83 -27.20 14.23
CA TYR A 259 -4.99 -27.15 12.78
C TYR A 259 -5.20 -25.71 12.31
N HIS A 260 -5.50 -25.52 11.02
CA HIS A 260 -5.48 -24.20 10.38
C HIS A 260 -6.52 -23.20 10.92
N ASP A 261 -7.67 -23.64 11.44
CA ASP A 261 -8.66 -22.77 12.09
C ASP A 261 -8.25 -22.46 13.53
N THR A 262 -7.12 -21.74 13.68
CA THR A 262 -6.49 -21.41 14.97
C THR A 262 -7.48 -20.86 16.00
N LEU A 263 -8.40 -19.99 15.57
CA LEU A 263 -9.38 -19.33 16.43
C LEU A 263 -10.69 -20.12 16.56
N GLY A 264 -10.85 -21.19 15.79
CA GLY A 264 -12.00 -22.09 15.84
C GLY A 264 -11.62 -23.53 16.23
N GLU A 265 -10.45 -23.73 16.80
CA GLU A 265 -9.98 -25.04 17.26
C GLU A 265 -10.74 -25.52 18.50
N GLU A 266 -10.75 -26.83 18.75
CA GLU A 266 -11.40 -27.40 19.94
C GLU A 266 -10.81 -26.82 21.23
N ASN A 267 -9.48 -26.72 21.31
CA ASN A 267 -8.74 -26.18 22.46
C ASN A 267 -8.43 -24.67 22.33
N ARG A 268 -9.22 -23.92 21.58
CA ARG A 268 -9.01 -22.50 21.27
C ARG A 268 -8.93 -21.58 22.49
N ALA A 269 -9.37 -22.01 23.67
CA ALA A 269 -9.24 -21.25 24.91
C ALA A 269 -7.79 -20.79 25.16
N GLN A 270 -6.78 -21.60 24.78
CA GLN A 270 -5.37 -21.22 24.85
C GLN A 270 -5.04 -20.01 23.97
N ALA A 271 -5.58 -19.96 22.74
CA ALA A 271 -5.38 -18.84 21.84
C ALA A 271 -6.09 -17.58 22.37
N PHE A 272 -7.30 -17.73 22.89
CA PHE A 272 -8.07 -16.61 23.46
C PHE A 272 -7.40 -16.00 24.68
N GLU A 273 -6.85 -16.80 25.59
CA GLU A 273 -6.07 -16.31 26.74
C GLU A 273 -4.90 -15.41 26.30
N LYS A 274 -4.15 -15.84 25.26
CA LYS A 274 -3.05 -15.05 24.72
C LYS A 274 -3.54 -13.75 24.08
N MET A 275 -4.61 -13.81 23.30
CA MET A 275 -5.21 -12.60 22.69
C MET A 275 -5.73 -11.62 23.74
N GLN A 276 -6.50 -12.09 24.73
CA GLN A 276 -7.01 -11.26 25.82
C GLN A 276 -5.88 -10.56 26.58
N SER A 277 -4.83 -11.30 26.95
CA SER A 277 -3.65 -10.75 27.61
C SER A 277 -2.97 -9.66 26.78
N PHE A 278 -2.75 -9.91 25.49
CA PHE A 278 -2.12 -8.96 24.58
C PHE A 278 -2.99 -7.72 24.40
N ILE A 279 -4.28 -7.87 24.09
CA ILE A 279 -5.22 -6.74 23.88
C ILE A 279 -5.37 -5.92 25.16
N SER A 280 -5.46 -6.56 26.33
CA SER A 280 -5.54 -5.84 27.62
C SER A 280 -4.30 -4.97 27.86
N ARG A 281 -3.10 -5.48 27.52
CA ARG A 281 -1.86 -4.68 27.64
C ARG A 281 -1.82 -3.53 26.64
N LEU A 282 -2.36 -3.71 25.42
CA LEU A 282 -2.46 -2.62 24.46
C LEU A 282 -3.30 -1.46 25.00
N TYR A 283 -4.45 -1.76 25.62
CA TYR A 283 -5.33 -0.72 26.15
C TYR A 283 -4.89 -0.16 27.52
N ALA A 284 -4.13 -0.93 28.32
CA ALA A 284 -3.57 -0.45 29.59
C ALA A 284 -2.44 0.57 29.39
N ASN A 285 -1.75 0.53 28.26
CA ASN A 285 -0.63 1.40 27.97
C ASN A 285 -1.01 2.46 26.92
N LYS A 286 -0.35 3.63 26.99
CA LYS A 286 -0.46 4.62 25.91
C LYS A 286 0.08 4.00 24.61
N SER A 287 -0.58 4.29 23.49
CA SER A 287 -0.11 3.87 22.18
C SER A 287 1.32 4.37 21.94
N GLN A 288 2.28 3.46 21.87
CA GLN A 288 3.66 3.79 21.56
C GLN A 288 3.81 3.93 20.06
N LYS A 289 4.09 5.16 19.61
CA LYS A 289 4.45 5.40 18.21
C LYS A 289 5.91 5.00 18.02
N PHE A 290 6.20 4.33 16.91
CA PHE A 290 7.57 4.01 16.53
C PHE A 290 8.34 5.30 16.20
N ASP A 291 9.58 5.39 16.68
CA ASP A 291 10.46 6.53 16.41
C ASP A 291 11.20 6.33 15.09
N TYR A 292 10.90 7.18 14.09
CA TYR A 292 11.55 7.19 12.77
C TYR A 292 12.66 8.25 12.65
N GLN A 293 13.06 8.91 13.74
CA GLN A 293 13.96 10.08 13.69
C GLN A 293 15.31 9.78 13.03
N HIS A 294 15.84 8.57 13.18
CA HIS A 294 17.14 8.16 12.65
C HIS A 294 17.03 7.06 11.57
N GLU A 295 15.88 6.88 10.99
CA GLU A 295 15.61 5.80 10.03
C GLU A 295 16.44 5.90 8.75
N ASP A 296 16.82 7.13 8.35
CA ASP A 296 17.71 7.42 7.23
C ASP A 296 19.18 7.05 7.50
N ARG A 297 19.55 6.81 8.75
CA ARG A 297 20.92 6.45 9.17
C ARG A 297 21.05 5.00 9.61
N THR A 298 20.09 4.50 10.37
CA THR A 298 20.16 3.18 11.03
C THR A 298 19.06 2.22 10.64
N GLY A 299 18.11 2.67 9.81
CA GLY A 299 17.00 1.85 9.36
C GLY A 299 17.36 0.89 8.21
N PRO A 300 16.58 -0.20 8.04
CA PRO A 300 16.82 -1.19 6.99
C PRO A 300 16.86 -0.61 5.57
N SER A 301 16.06 0.42 5.30
CA SER A 301 16.05 1.10 4.00
C SER A 301 17.35 1.88 3.74
N ALA A 302 17.94 2.46 4.77
CA ALA A 302 19.24 3.13 4.68
C ALA A 302 20.38 2.13 4.44
N ASP A 303 20.37 0.99 5.15
CA ASP A 303 21.33 -0.10 4.93
C ASP A 303 21.26 -0.63 3.50
N ARG A 304 20.04 -0.87 3.01
CA ARG A 304 19.83 -1.33 1.64
C ARG A 304 20.29 -0.30 0.61
N TRP A 305 20.00 0.99 0.83
CA TRP A 305 20.48 2.07 -0.03
C TRP A 305 22.01 2.12 -0.07
N ARG A 306 22.71 2.02 1.06
CA ARG A 306 24.17 1.99 1.14
C ARG A 306 24.75 0.81 0.38
N LEU A 307 24.15 -0.38 0.55
CA LEU A 307 24.56 -1.58 -0.17
C LEU A 307 24.44 -1.40 -1.69
N LEU A 308 23.33 -0.87 -2.16
CA LEU A 308 23.08 -0.65 -3.59
C LEU A 308 23.97 0.47 -4.17
N SER A 309 24.28 1.50 -3.38
CA SER A 309 25.18 2.59 -3.78
C SER A 309 26.62 2.13 -3.97
N GLY A 310 27.04 1.08 -3.24
CA GLY A 310 28.34 0.44 -3.44
C GLY A 310 28.46 -0.41 -4.71
N GLY A 311 27.34 -0.68 -5.37
CA GLY A 311 27.26 -1.53 -6.56
C GLY A 311 27.48 -3.02 -6.27
N PRO A 312 27.33 -3.87 -7.28
CA PRO A 312 27.57 -5.32 -7.14
C PRO A 312 29.05 -5.63 -6.95
N VAL A 313 29.32 -6.71 -6.21
CA VAL A 313 30.70 -7.21 -6.05
C VAL A 313 31.31 -7.46 -7.44
N PRO A 314 32.49 -6.87 -7.74
CA PRO A 314 33.14 -7.02 -9.05
C PRO A 314 33.32 -8.48 -9.46
N LEU A 315 33.04 -8.79 -10.72
CA LEU A 315 33.14 -10.14 -11.32
C LEU A 315 32.18 -11.18 -10.71
N SER A 316 31.28 -10.79 -9.81
CA SER A 316 30.22 -11.70 -9.36
C SER A 316 29.25 -12.05 -10.51
N PRO A 317 28.52 -13.17 -10.43
CA PRO A 317 27.48 -13.50 -11.42
C PRO A 317 26.48 -12.37 -11.64
N VAL A 318 26.15 -11.62 -10.59
CA VAL A 318 25.25 -10.46 -10.64
C VAL A 318 25.87 -9.29 -11.41
N ASP A 319 27.16 -8.98 -11.14
CA ASP A 319 27.88 -7.93 -11.88
C ASP A 319 27.99 -8.28 -13.37
N LEU A 320 28.34 -9.52 -13.70
CA LEU A 320 28.42 -9.99 -15.09
C LEU A 320 27.05 -9.90 -15.79
N ALA A 321 25.96 -10.28 -15.11
CA ALA A 321 24.62 -10.15 -15.63
C ALA A 321 24.25 -8.69 -15.89
N TYR A 322 24.53 -7.77 -14.96
CA TYR A 322 24.25 -6.34 -15.13
C TYR A 322 25.11 -5.71 -16.23
N ARG A 323 26.38 -6.09 -16.37
CA ARG A 323 27.22 -5.67 -17.50
C ARG A 323 26.66 -6.13 -18.85
N PHE A 324 26.17 -7.37 -18.90
CA PHE A 324 25.50 -7.89 -20.10
C PHE A 324 24.22 -7.10 -20.40
N MET A 325 23.37 -6.86 -19.39
CA MET A 325 22.15 -6.07 -19.55
C MET A 325 22.44 -4.65 -20.03
N ARG A 326 23.43 -3.96 -19.47
CA ARG A 326 23.85 -2.62 -19.94
C ARG A 326 24.33 -2.62 -21.40
N LYS A 327 25.11 -3.65 -21.82
CA LYS A 327 25.52 -3.80 -23.21
C LYS A 327 24.34 -4.06 -24.15
N ALA A 328 23.43 -4.93 -23.75
CA ALA A 328 22.20 -5.21 -24.51
C ALA A 328 21.34 -3.95 -24.64
N MET A 329 21.16 -3.18 -23.56
CA MET A 329 20.42 -1.91 -23.61
C MET A 329 21.06 -0.88 -24.54
N LYS A 330 22.40 -0.77 -24.58
CA LYS A 330 23.10 0.10 -25.54
C LYS A 330 22.87 -0.34 -26.99
N LEU A 331 22.93 -1.66 -27.25
CA LEU A 331 22.73 -2.22 -28.59
C LEU A 331 21.29 -2.02 -29.06
N PHE A 332 20.30 -2.34 -28.24
CA PHE A 332 18.90 -2.25 -28.58
C PHE A 332 18.35 -0.81 -28.45
N GLY A 333 18.95 0.01 -27.60
CA GLY A 333 18.58 1.40 -27.37
C GLY A 333 18.73 2.28 -28.59
N ALA A 334 19.58 1.92 -29.54
CA ALA A 334 19.69 2.63 -30.82
C ALA A 334 18.38 2.62 -31.64
N HIS A 335 17.51 1.65 -31.41
CA HIS A 335 16.24 1.49 -32.11
C HIS A 335 15.01 1.87 -31.26
N SER A 336 15.18 1.98 -29.95
CA SER A 336 14.11 2.25 -28.97
C SER A 336 14.14 3.71 -28.53
N ALA A 337 13.06 4.44 -28.76
CA ALA A 337 12.96 5.84 -28.34
C ALA A 337 13.03 5.97 -26.80
N GLY A 338 12.34 5.09 -26.06
CA GLY A 338 12.33 5.13 -24.60
C GLY A 338 13.69 4.79 -23.97
N LEU A 339 14.38 3.76 -24.45
CA LEU A 339 15.73 3.43 -23.97
C LEU A 339 16.75 4.51 -24.33
N HIS A 340 16.69 5.05 -25.54
CA HIS A 340 17.55 6.13 -25.97
C HIS A 340 17.38 7.37 -25.08
N LEU A 341 16.13 7.77 -24.85
CA LEU A 341 15.80 8.89 -23.98
C LEU A 341 16.30 8.69 -22.55
N GLY A 342 16.04 7.51 -21.96
CA GLY A 342 16.49 7.19 -20.61
C GLY A 342 18.03 7.18 -20.48
N MET A 343 18.75 6.66 -21.48
CA MET A 343 20.20 6.67 -21.49
C MET A 343 20.81 8.08 -21.67
N SER A 344 20.12 8.99 -22.37
CA SER A 344 20.63 10.34 -22.64
C SER A 344 20.26 11.36 -21.56
N THR A 345 19.08 11.23 -20.92
CA THR A 345 18.58 12.21 -19.94
C THR A 345 18.51 11.67 -18.52
N GLY A 346 18.74 10.37 -18.32
CA GLY A 346 18.45 9.65 -17.09
C GLY A 346 17.05 9.01 -17.10
N PHE A 347 16.94 7.79 -16.57
CA PHE A 347 15.66 7.06 -16.53
C PHE A 347 14.66 7.65 -15.53
N ASP A 348 15.14 8.44 -14.58
CA ASP A 348 14.37 9.20 -13.58
C ASP A 348 14.13 10.67 -13.98
N SER A 349 14.50 11.09 -15.18
CA SER A 349 14.31 12.46 -15.66
C SER A 349 12.82 12.76 -15.96
N GLY A 350 12.45 14.05 -15.89
CA GLY A 350 11.12 14.50 -16.31
C GLY A 350 10.75 14.09 -17.73
N SER A 351 11.71 14.11 -18.65
CA SER A 351 11.51 13.67 -20.06
C SER A 351 11.23 12.18 -20.17
N SER A 352 11.97 11.33 -19.44
CA SER A 352 11.72 9.88 -19.38
C SER A 352 10.35 9.57 -18.78
N LEU A 353 9.98 10.24 -17.69
CA LEU A 353 8.67 10.06 -17.05
C LEU A 353 7.53 10.53 -17.97
N ASP A 354 7.71 11.64 -18.69
CA ASP A 354 6.71 12.13 -19.64
C ASP A 354 6.47 11.12 -20.78
N TYR A 355 7.53 10.53 -21.33
CA TYR A 355 7.42 9.45 -22.31
C TYR A 355 6.66 8.23 -21.77
N VAL A 356 6.93 7.84 -20.52
CA VAL A 356 6.20 6.75 -19.84
C VAL A 356 4.72 7.10 -19.65
N TYR A 357 4.40 8.36 -19.32
CA TYR A 357 3.02 8.83 -19.19
C TYR A 357 2.25 8.81 -20.51
N GLN A 358 2.91 9.10 -21.63
CA GLN A 358 2.29 9.01 -22.97
C GLN A 358 2.00 7.57 -23.37
N ASN A 359 2.82 6.61 -22.93
CA ASN A 359 2.66 5.17 -23.18
C ASN A 359 2.52 4.80 -24.66
N GLN A 360 3.25 5.49 -25.52
CA GLN A 360 3.22 5.27 -26.98
C GLN A 360 4.59 4.79 -27.45
N PRO A 361 4.72 3.55 -27.97
CA PRO A 361 5.96 3.06 -28.54
C PRO A 361 6.36 3.86 -29.80
N GLN A 362 7.50 4.54 -29.77
CA GLN A 362 7.98 5.44 -30.85
C GLN A 362 9.32 5.01 -31.45
N GLY A 363 9.70 3.73 -31.30
CA GLY A 363 10.94 3.21 -31.87
C GLY A 363 11.05 3.39 -33.39
N SER A 364 12.27 3.57 -33.89
CA SER A 364 12.58 3.93 -35.28
C SER A 364 12.08 2.97 -36.34
N ASN A 365 11.80 1.72 -35.96
CA ASN A 365 11.28 0.66 -36.84
C ASN A 365 10.37 -0.31 -36.05
N ALA A 366 9.85 -1.34 -36.69
CA ALA A 366 8.96 -2.33 -36.04
C ALA A 366 9.63 -3.04 -34.85
N PHE A 367 10.91 -3.36 -34.97
CA PHE A 367 11.71 -3.97 -33.89
C PHE A 367 11.91 -2.99 -32.73
N GLY A 368 12.27 -1.74 -33.01
CA GLY A 368 12.39 -0.69 -31.99
C GLY A 368 11.07 -0.41 -31.26
N ARG A 369 9.93 -0.39 -31.98
CA ARG A 369 8.60 -0.28 -31.36
C ARG A 369 8.26 -1.49 -30.48
N LEU A 370 8.70 -2.69 -30.84
CA LEU A 370 8.53 -3.88 -29.98
C LEU A 370 9.36 -3.75 -28.69
N ILE A 371 10.60 -3.26 -28.79
CA ILE A 371 11.45 -3.01 -27.61
C ILE A 371 10.80 -1.96 -26.72
N ASP A 372 10.33 -0.84 -27.28
CA ASP A 372 9.61 0.19 -26.53
C ASP A 372 8.37 -0.37 -25.83
N LYS A 373 7.61 -1.23 -26.51
CA LYS A 373 6.46 -1.89 -25.90
C LYS A 373 6.86 -2.75 -24.69
N ILE A 374 7.97 -3.50 -24.78
CA ILE A 374 8.49 -4.29 -23.66
C ILE A 374 8.96 -3.36 -22.54
N TYR A 375 9.71 -2.32 -22.86
CA TYR A 375 10.20 -1.31 -21.93
C TYR A 375 9.05 -0.64 -21.17
N LEU A 376 8.07 -0.08 -21.87
CA LEU A 376 6.91 0.60 -21.29
C LEU A 376 6.01 -0.33 -20.45
N ASN A 377 6.05 -1.65 -20.70
CA ASN A 377 5.29 -2.64 -19.93
C ASN A 377 6.07 -3.26 -18.75
N SER A 378 7.27 -2.77 -18.44
CA SER A 378 7.95 -3.17 -17.20
C SER A 378 7.11 -2.77 -15.98
N VAL A 379 7.23 -3.52 -14.89
CA VAL A 379 6.38 -3.32 -13.71
C VAL A 379 6.54 -1.93 -13.10
N GLY A 380 7.75 -1.38 -13.07
CA GLY A 380 8.00 -0.02 -12.58
C GLY A 380 7.25 1.04 -13.39
N TRP A 381 7.33 0.97 -14.73
CA TRP A 381 6.62 1.93 -15.60
C TRP A 381 5.10 1.79 -15.56
N ARG A 382 4.60 0.58 -15.40
CA ARG A 382 3.16 0.37 -15.15
C ARG A 382 2.73 1.01 -13.83
N GLY A 383 3.54 0.84 -12.78
CA GLY A 383 3.33 1.51 -11.48
C GLY A 383 3.34 3.03 -11.60
N ILE A 384 4.30 3.60 -12.34
CA ILE A 384 4.37 5.05 -12.62
C ILE A 384 3.09 5.57 -13.31
N ARG A 385 2.56 4.83 -14.29
CA ARG A 385 1.29 5.22 -14.93
C ARG A 385 0.09 5.12 -13.98
N GLN A 386 0.05 4.10 -13.13
CA GLN A 386 -1.00 3.99 -12.11
C GLN A 386 -0.86 5.10 -11.06
N ARG A 387 0.37 5.44 -10.64
CA ARG A 387 0.65 6.61 -9.79
C ARG A 387 0.09 7.90 -10.41
N LYS A 388 0.30 8.13 -11.72
CA LYS A 388 -0.30 9.27 -12.44
C LYS A 388 -1.82 9.29 -12.28
N THR A 389 -2.48 8.16 -12.51
CA THR A 389 -3.95 8.05 -12.35
C THR A 389 -4.39 8.36 -10.92
N HIS A 390 -3.67 7.83 -9.92
CA HIS A 390 -3.97 8.09 -8.51
C HIS A 390 -3.75 9.57 -8.14
N LEU A 391 -2.69 10.20 -8.64
CA LEU A 391 -2.46 11.64 -8.49
C LEU A 391 -3.65 12.44 -9.04
N GLN A 392 -4.09 12.15 -10.28
CA GLN A 392 -5.20 12.85 -10.90
C GLN A 392 -6.51 12.70 -10.10
N ILE A 393 -6.79 11.52 -9.57
CA ILE A 393 -7.97 11.27 -8.71
C ILE A 393 -7.88 12.13 -7.44
N LEU A 394 -6.74 12.08 -6.73
CA LEU A 394 -6.60 12.82 -5.47
C LEU A 394 -6.50 14.33 -5.67
N ILE A 395 -5.93 14.82 -6.78
CA ILE A 395 -5.93 16.24 -7.15
C ILE A 395 -7.37 16.74 -7.33
N LYS A 396 -8.20 16.01 -8.09
CA LYS A 396 -9.62 16.37 -8.28
C LYS A 396 -10.41 16.32 -6.98
N GLN A 397 -10.17 15.32 -6.14
CA GLN A 397 -10.78 15.24 -4.82
C GLN A 397 -10.36 16.44 -3.95
N ALA A 398 -9.07 16.79 -3.90
CA ALA A 398 -8.58 17.93 -3.14
C ALA A 398 -9.19 19.26 -3.61
N VAL A 399 -9.35 19.45 -4.93
CA VAL A 399 -10.03 20.62 -5.49
C VAL A 399 -11.48 20.69 -5.01
N ALA A 400 -12.21 19.58 -5.07
CA ALA A 400 -13.59 19.50 -4.60
C ALA A 400 -13.70 19.77 -3.08
N ASP A 401 -12.81 19.19 -2.28
CA ASP A 401 -12.80 19.36 -0.81
C ASP A 401 -12.49 20.82 -0.42
N LEU A 402 -11.52 21.47 -1.08
CA LEU A 402 -11.18 22.87 -0.84
C LEU A 402 -12.32 23.80 -1.27
N HIS A 403 -12.92 23.55 -2.43
CA HIS A 403 -14.06 24.32 -2.93
C HIS A 403 -15.27 24.22 -1.99
N ALA A 404 -15.58 22.99 -1.50
CA ALA A 404 -16.66 22.76 -0.54
C ALA A 404 -16.44 23.49 0.80
N LYS A 405 -15.17 23.74 1.19
CA LYS A 405 -14.80 24.54 2.36
C LYS A 405 -14.82 26.06 2.08
N GLY A 406 -15.14 26.50 0.86
CA GLY A 406 -15.10 27.91 0.46
C GLY A 406 -13.70 28.49 0.31
N LEU A 407 -12.65 27.65 0.21
CA LEU A 407 -11.28 28.09 0.01
C LEU A 407 -10.98 28.28 -1.49
N ALA A 408 -10.31 29.36 -1.84
CA ALA A 408 -9.82 29.56 -3.20
C ALA A 408 -8.78 28.48 -3.54
N VAL A 409 -8.93 27.80 -4.68
CA VAL A 409 -8.03 26.71 -5.06
C VAL A 409 -6.84 27.26 -5.84
N ARG A 410 -5.68 27.29 -5.19
CA ARG A 410 -4.37 27.68 -5.74
C ARG A 410 -3.41 26.51 -5.61
N VAL A 411 -2.90 26.04 -6.72
CA VAL A 411 -2.12 24.79 -6.81
C VAL A 411 -0.65 25.10 -7.00
N VAL A 412 0.23 24.42 -6.25
CA VAL A 412 1.66 24.38 -6.52
C VAL A 412 2.13 22.95 -6.66
N ASP A 413 2.98 22.68 -7.65
CA ASP A 413 3.74 21.44 -7.77
C ASP A 413 5.23 21.78 -7.77
N ILE A 414 5.97 21.29 -6.77
CA ILE A 414 7.35 21.71 -6.52
C ILE A 414 8.42 20.88 -7.24
N ALA A 415 8.03 19.79 -7.90
CA ALA A 415 8.91 18.91 -8.68
C ALA A 415 8.11 18.34 -9.86
N ALA A 416 7.61 19.22 -10.70
CA ALA A 416 6.56 18.93 -11.67
C ALA A 416 7.03 18.10 -12.89
N GLY A 417 8.35 17.96 -13.12
CA GLY A 417 8.87 17.44 -14.38
C GLY A 417 8.37 18.32 -15.54
N HIS A 418 7.61 17.75 -16.47
CA HIS A 418 6.92 18.55 -17.51
C HIS A 418 5.50 19.01 -17.10
N GLY A 419 5.02 18.66 -15.90
CA GLY A 419 3.72 19.05 -15.37
C GLY A 419 2.50 18.32 -15.96
N ARG A 420 2.69 17.33 -16.86
CA ARG A 420 1.61 16.68 -17.60
C ARG A 420 0.46 16.19 -16.73
N TYR A 421 0.73 15.52 -15.61
CA TYR A 421 -0.33 14.94 -14.78
C TYR A 421 -1.19 16.01 -14.09
N VAL A 422 -0.62 17.14 -13.70
CA VAL A 422 -1.34 18.30 -13.15
C VAL A 422 -2.18 18.95 -14.23
N LEU A 423 -1.58 19.23 -15.40
CA LEU A 423 -2.27 19.84 -16.52
C LEU A 423 -3.44 18.96 -17.02
N ASP A 424 -3.24 17.63 -17.09
CA ASP A 424 -4.31 16.68 -17.46
C ASP A 424 -5.44 16.66 -16.41
N ALA A 425 -5.11 16.74 -15.12
CA ALA A 425 -6.09 16.71 -14.05
C ALA A 425 -6.96 17.98 -14.01
N LEU A 426 -6.33 19.15 -14.27
CA LEU A 426 -6.91 20.47 -14.03
C LEU A 426 -7.34 21.21 -15.32
N ALA A 427 -7.25 20.57 -16.49
CA ALA A 427 -7.59 21.20 -17.76
C ALA A 427 -9.00 21.84 -17.76
N ASN A 428 -9.97 21.17 -17.18
CA ASN A 428 -11.38 21.56 -17.16
C ASN A 428 -11.91 21.81 -15.73
N GLU A 429 -11.05 22.31 -14.82
CA GLU A 429 -11.44 22.58 -13.42
C GLU A 429 -11.58 24.10 -13.20
N PRO A 430 -12.78 24.66 -13.33
CA PRO A 430 -12.98 26.12 -13.23
C PRO A 430 -12.79 26.65 -11.80
N ALA A 431 -12.85 25.81 -10.79
CA ALA A 431 -12.62 26.19 -9.40
C ALA A 431 -11.14 26.53 -9.11
N VAL A 432 -10.22 26.17 -10.00
CA VAL A 432 -8.78 26.42 -9.82
C VAL A 432 -8.43 27.79 -10.41
N SER A 433 -8.01 28.70 -9.54
CA SER A 433 -7.71 30.09 -9.91
C SER A 433 -6.27 30.31 -10.36
N ASP A 434 -5.30 29.56 -9.84
CA ASP A 434 -3.87 29.70 -10.13
C ASP A 434 -3.16 28.35 -10.03
N ILE A 435 -2.25 28.09 -10.96
CA ILE A 435 -1.42 26.87 -10.97
C ILE A 435 0.03 27.31 -11.16
N LEU A 436 0.87 27.01 -10.17
CA LEU A 436 2.31 27.18 -10.25
C LEU A 436 3.00 25.82 -10.34
N LEU A 437 3.67 25.56 -11.44
CA LEU A 437 4.56 24.44 -11.61
C LEU A 437 6.00 24.88 -11.36
N ARG A 438 6.77 24.07 -10.62
CA ARG A 438 8.20 24.34 -10.36
C ARG A 438 9.01 23.09 -10.63
N ASP A 439 10.22 23.29 -11.12
CA ASP A 439 11.21 22.22 -11.25
C ASP A 439 12.61 22.83 -11.18
N TYR A 440 13.59 22.05 -10.71
CA TYR A 440 14.99 22.49 -10.66
C TYR A 440 15.63 22.55 -12.05
N SER A 441 15.20 21.68 -12.97
CA SER A 441 15.76 21.52 -14.30
C SER A 441 15.20 22.57 -15.28
N GLU A 442 16.07 23.40 -15.83
CA GLU A 442 15.71 24.37 -16.90
C GLU A 442 15.06 23.67 -18.10
N LEU A 443 15.52 22.46 -18.45
CA LEU A 443 14.93 21.67 -19.53
C LEU A 443 13.46 21.31 -19.21
N ASN A 444 13.17 20.88 -17.99
CA ASN A 444 11.80 20.56 -17.58
C ASN A 444 10.91 21.81 -17.60
N VAL A 445 11.43 22.95 -17.15
CA VAL A 445 10.72 24.23 -17.18
C VAL A 445 10.37 24.63 -18.62
N ALA A 446 11.35 24.60 -19.53
CA ALA A 446 11.13 24.94 -20.93
C ALA A 446 10.11 24.02 -21.62
N GLN A 447 10.20 22.70 -21.38
CA GLN A 447 9.25 21.73 -21.95
C GLN A 447 7.84 21.89 -21.35
N GLY A 448 7.76 22.17 -20.06
CA GLY A 448 6.50 22.45 -19.39
C GLY A 448 5.83 23.73 -19.89
N GLN A 449 6.58 24.82 -20.06
CA GLN A 449 6.08 26.07 -20.65
C GLN A 449 5.55 25.87 -22.08
N ALA A 450 6.27 25.09 -22.90
CA ALA A 450 5.80 24.74 -24.24
C ALA A 450 4.49 23.94 -24.20
N MET A 451 4.37 22.98 -23.26
CA MET A 451 3.14 22.20 -23.06
C MET A 451 1.97 23.06 -22.59
N ILE A 452 2.19 24.02 -21.69
CA ILE A 452 1.18 24.97 -21.22
C ILE A 452 0.66 25.81 -22.38
N ALA A 453 1.57 26.38 -23.20
CA ALA A 453 1.21 27.15 -24.38
C ALA A 453 0.42 26.33 -25.41
N GLN A 454 0.87 25.10 -25.70
CA GLN A 454 0.18 24.19 -26.63
C GLN A 454 -1.25 23.87 -26.18
N ARG A 455 -1.51 23.85 -24.87
CA ARG A 455 -2.83 23.56 -24.28
C ARG A 455 -3.72 24.79 -24.09
N GLY A 456 -3.20 25.99 -24.39
CA GLY A 456 -3.92 27.25 -24.19
C GLY A 456 -4.18 27.58 -22.72
N MET A 457 -3.30 27.15 -21.80
CA MET A 457 -3.48 27.32 -20.36
C MET A 457 -2.63 28.45 -19.76
N SER A 458 -1.96 29.27 -20.56
CA SER A 458 -0.98 30.27 -20.12
C SER A 458 -1.56 31.39 -19.24
N GLU A 459 -2.88 31.62 -19.28
CA GLU A 459 -3.54 32.64 -18.45
C GLU A 459 -3.59 32.27 -16.96
N ARG A 460 -3.62 30.97 -16.64
CA ARG A 460 -3.79 30.48 -15.25
C ARG A 460 -2.67 29.54 -14.78
N VAL A 461 -1.73 29.18 -15.66
CA VAL A 461 -0.62 28.28 -15.33
C VAL A 461 0.70 28.97 -15.59
N ARG A 462 1.54 29.04 -14.56
CA ARG A 462 2.91 29.48 -14.62
C ARG A 462 3.86 28.33 -14.39
N PHE A 463 5.05 28.38 -15.02
CA PHE A 463 6.12 27.44 -14.74
C PHE A 463 7.41 28.18 -14.47
N GLU A 464 7.99 27.99 -13.30
CA GLU A 464 9.18 28.69 -12.81
C GLU A 464 10.26 27.66 -12.39
N GLN A 465 11.53 28.07 -12.54
CA GLN A 465 12.63 27.31 -11.95
C GLN A 465 12.64 27.52 -10.44
N GLY A 466 12.90 26.43 -9.66
CA GLY A 466 12.98 26.54 -8.21
C GLY A 466 13.47 25.27 -7.54
N ASP A 467 14.07 25.45 -6.36
CA ASP A 467 14.54 24.35 -5.53
C ASP A 467 13.43 23.85 -4.59
N ALA A 468 13.07 22.57 -4.74
CA ALA A 468 12.07 21.91 -3.92
C ALA A 468 12.52 21.68 -2.45
N PHE A 469 13.79 21.89 -2.15
CA PHE A 469 14.38 21.70 -0.83
C PHE A 469 14.80 22.99 -0.13
N ASN A 470 14.57 24.14 -0.77
CA ASN A 470 14.82 25.46 -0.17
C ASN A 470 13.58 25.93 0.60
N PRO A 471 13.57 25.86 1.94
CA PRO A 471 12.38 26.19 2.74
C PRO A 471 12.03 27.69 2.68
N GLU A 472 13.00 28.58 2.49
CA GLU A 472 12.78 30.03 2.36
C GLU A 472 12.03 30.34 1.06
N GLU A 473 12.48 29.78 -0.08
CA GLU A 473 11.81 29.95 -1.36
C GLU A 473 10.38 29.40 -1.33
N LEU A 474 10.18 28.21 -0.75
CA LEU A 474 8.85 27.61 -0.65
C LEU A 474 7.93 28.43 0.26
N SER A 475 8.44 28.93 1.38
CA SER A 475 7.66 29.76 2.31
C SER A 475 7.24 31.12 1.73
N ALA A 476 7.98 31.63 0.73
CA ALA A 476 7.74 32.91 0.07
C ALA A 476 6.78 32.82 -1.13
N LEU A 477 6.22 31.64 -1.43
CA LEU A 477 5.32 31.45 -2.57
C LEU A 477 4.11 32.40 -2.53
N THR A 478 3.88 33.11 -3.63
CA THR A 478 2.81 34.10 -3.77
C THR A 478 2.10 33.95 -5.12
N PRO A 479 0.75 33.85 -5.14
CA PRO A 479 -0.14 33.78 -3.99
C PRO A 479 0.07 32.49 -3.19
N ARG A 480 -0.26 32.51 -1.88
CA ARG A 480 -0.13 31.32 -1.01
C ARG A 480 -0.95 30.16 -1.56
N PRO A 481 -0.35 28.98 -1.74
CA PRO A 481 -1.08 27.82 -2.24
C PRO A 481 -2.05 27.26 -1.18
N THR A 482 -3.15 26.67 -1.65
CA THR A 482 -4.07 25.89 -0.83
C THR A 482 -3.96 24.38 -1.12
N LEU A 483 -3.33 24.04 -2.26
CA LEU A 483 -3.01 22.67 -2.66
C LEU A 483 -1.55 22.58 -3.09
N ALA A 484 -0.72 21.83 -2.39
CA ALA A 484 0.62 21.51 -2.82
C ALA A 484 0.77 20.05 -3.24
N ILE A 485 1.63 19.81 -4.22
CA ILE A 485 1.90 18.48 -4.77
C ILE A 485 3.41 18.23 -4.77
N VAL A 486 3.82 17.04 -4.35
CA VAL A 486 5.20 16.54 -4.46
C VAL A 486 5.16 15.12 -4.98
N SER A 487 5.64 14.89 -6.18
CA SER A 487 5.56 13.59 -6.81
C SER A 487 6.91 13.12 -7.39
N GLY A 488 7.35 11.91 -6.97
CA GLY A 488 8.52 11.26 -7.56
C GLY A 488 9.85 11.90 -7.19
N LEU A 489 9.91 12.62 -6.08
CA LEU A 489 11.08 13.39 -5.68
C LEU A 489 11.86 12.75 -4.52
N TYR A 490 11.17 12.46 -3.42
CA TYR A 490 11.83 12.15 -2.16
C TYR A 490 12.61 10.83 -2.14
N GLU A 491 12.24 9.87 -2.96
CA GLU A 491 12.97 8.61 -3.12
C GLU A 491 14.36 8.75 -3.74
N LEU A 492 14.62 9.88 -4.43
CA LEU A 492 15.91 10.19 -5.06
C LEU A 492 16.93 10.78 -4.08
N PHE A 493 16.50 11.12 -2.87
CA PHE A 493 17.32 11.77 -1.83
C PHE A 493 17.29 10.91 -0.56
N PRO A 494 18.43 10.32 -0.17
CA PRO A 494 18.46 9.33 0.92
C PRO A 494 18.29 9.95 2.30
N GLU A 495 18.79 11.17 2.55
CA GLU A 495 18.71 11.83 3.85
C GLU A 495 17.31 12.41 4.09
N ASN A 496 16.84 12.30 5.34
CA ASN A 496 15.54 12.85 5.74
C ASN A 496 15.58 14.37 5.94
N GLU A 497 16.75 14.97 6.10
CA GLU A 497 16.91 16.40 6.29
C GLU A 497 16.36 17.21 5.10
N GLN A 498 16.68 16.79 3.88
CA GLN A 498 16.15 17.45 2.67
C GLN A 498 14.61 17.33 2.61
N VAL A 499 14.05 16.17 2.93
CA VAL A 499 12.60 15.98 2.96
C VAL A 499 11.95 16.86 4.04
N LYS A 500 12.56 17.00 5.21
CA LYS A 500 12.10 17.88 6.30
C LYS A 500 12.10 19.35 5.86
N ASN A 501 13.18 19.81 5.19
CA ASN A 501 13.27 21.18 4.68
C ASN A 501 12.17 21.48 3.66
N SER A 502 11.95 20.58 2.72
CA SER A 502 10.87 20.67 1.74
C SER A 502 9.49 20.75 2.41
N LEU A 503 9.21 19.83 3.33
CA LEU A 503 7.93 19.79 4.03
C LEU A 503 7.72 20.99 4.95
N ALA A 504 8.76 21.49 5.62
CA ALA A 504 8.69 22.69 6.45
C ALA A 504 8.39 23.94 5.61
N GLY A 505 9.05 24.11 4.45
CA GLY A 505 8.76 25.18 3.52
C GLY A 505 7.30 25.14 3.03
N LEU A 506 6.81 23.96 2.63
CA LEU A 506 5.42 23.78 2.23
C LEU A 506 4.43 24.02 3.37
N ALA A 507 4.75 23.59 4.59
CA ALA A 507 3.89 23.84 5.76
C ALA A 507 3.75 25.34 6.07
N ASN A 508 4.80 26.14 5.82
CA ASN A 508 4.75 27.58 5.97
C ASN A 508 4.01 28.27 4.80
N ALA A 509 4.10 27.73 3.59
CA ALA A 509 3.44 28.25 2.40
C ALA A 509 1.93 28.00 2.39
N ILE A 510 1.52 26.76 2.71
CA ILE A 510 0.11 26.34 2.62
C ILE A 510 -0.71 26.97 3.75
N GLU A 511 -1.89 27.49 3.41
CA GLU A 511 -2.83 27.99 4.40
C GLU A 511 -3.35 26.87 5.33
N PRO A 512 -3.69 27.16 6.60
CA PRO A 512 -4.37 26.19 7.47
C PRO A 512 -5.62 25.60 6.81
N GLY A 513 -5.84 24.29 6.96
CA GLY A 513 -6.90 23.56 6.27
C GLY A 513 -6.63 23.25 4.81
N GLY A 514 -5.53 23.77 4.22
CA GLY A 514 -5.07 23.43 2.87
C GLY A 514 -4.51 22.01 2.79
N ILE A 515 -4.23 21.55 1.58
CA ILE A 515 -3.96 20.14 1.29
C ILE A 515 -2.56 19.97 0.72
N LEU A 516 -1.88 18.91 1.18
CA LEU A 516 -0.65 18.37 0.61
C LEU A 516 -0.94 17.00 -0.03
N ILE A 517 -0.58 16.82 -1.31
CA ILE A 517 -0.51 15.52 -1.97
C ILE A 517 0.96 15.15 -2.14
N TYR A 518 1.34 13.98 -1.64
CA TYR A 518 2.72 13.49 -1.74
C TYR A 518 2.76 12.03 -2.17
N THR A 519 3.84 11.66 -2.86
CA THR A 519 4.07 10.27 -3.25
C THR A 519 5.14 9.64 -2.36
N GLY A 520 5.01 8.32 -2.18
CA GLY A 520 5.99 7.48 -1.53
C GLY A 520 6.30 6.25 -2.37
N GLN A 521 7.43 5.61 -2.06
CA GLN A 521 7.85 4.37 -2.68
C GLN A 521 8.33 3.41 -1.58
N PRO A 522 7.39 2.74 -0.86
CA PRO A 522 7.76 1.86 0.25
C PRO A 522 8.45 0.56 -0.21
N TRP A 523 8.28 0.18 -1.46
CA TRP A 523 8.80 -1.05 -2.04
C TRP A 523 9.09 -0.90 -3.53
N HIS A 524 10.07 -1.68 -4.07
CA HIS A 524 10.22 -1.84 -5.52
C HIS A 524 10.79 -3.24 -5.85
N PRO A 525 10.12 -4.04 -6.72
CA PRO A 525 10.54 -5.41 -7.01
C PRO A 525 11.83 -5.50 -7.84
N GLN A 526 12.22 -4.43 -8.52
CA GLN A 526 13.40 -4.37 -9.40
C GLN A 526 14.48 -3.43 -8.87
N LEU A 527 14.47 -3.10 -7.56
CA LEU A 527 15.34 -2.08 -6.99
C LEU A 527 16.84 -2.34 -7.27
N GLU A 528 17.29 -3.59 -7.10
CA GLU A 528 18.68 -3.99 -7.35
C GLU A 528 19.06 -3.86 -8.83
N MET A 529 18.15 -4.28 -9.72
CA MET A 529 18.37 -4.17 -11.16
C MET A 529 18.43 -2.71 -11.60
N ILE A 530 17.55 -1.87 -11.09
CA ILE A 530 17.54 -0.43 -11.37
C ILE A 530 18.88 0.18 -10.94
N ALA A 531 19.29 -0.03 -9.69
CA ALA A 531 20.55 0.48 -9.17
C ALA A 531 21.78 -0.05 -9.93
N GLY A 532 21.73 -1.31 -10.38
CA GLY A 532 22.85 -1.95 -11.09
C GLY A 532 22.92 -1.67 -12.59
N VAL A 533 21.81 -1.28 -13.22
CA VAL A 533 21.72 -1.22 -14.70
C VAL A 533 21.35 0.15 -15.23
N LEU A 534 20.45 0.89 -14.56
CA LEU A 534 19.90 2.15 -15.05
C LEU A 534 20.70 3.36 -14.52
N THR A 535 20.69 4.44 -15.30
CA THR A 535 21.34 5.70 -14.95
C THR A 535 20.32 6.76 -14.53
N SER A 536 20.73 7.59 -13.56
CA SER A 536 19.98 8.76 -13.10
C SER A 536 20.30 9.99 -13.94
N HIS A 537 19.39 10.97 -13.93
CA HIS A 537 19.64 12.32 -14.46
C HIS A 537 20.77 13.06 -13.71
N LYS A 538 21.16 12.59 -12.51
CA LYS A 538 22.27 13.12 -11.71
C LYS A 538 23.62 12.67 -12.30
N ASP A 539 24.12 13.37 -13.29
CA ASP A 539 25.43 13.14 -13.93
C ASP A 539 25.63 11.72 -14.51
N GLY A 540 24.55 11.05 -14.90
CA GLY A 540 24.61 9.67 -15.41
C GLY A 540 25.09 8.62 -14.39
N LYS A 541 25.06 8.96 -13.09
CA LYS A 541 25.37 8.01 -12.01
C LYS A 541 24.34 6.89 -11.95
N PRO A 542 24.63 5.76 -11.28
CA PRO A 542 23.64 4.73 -11.04
C PRO A 542 22.37 5.27 -10.40
N TRP A 543 21.20 4.83 -10.87
CA TRP A 543 19.91 5.25 -10.29
C TRP A 543 19.61 4.46 -9.01
N VAL A 544 20.06 4.99 -7.89
CA VAL A 544 19.87 4.38 -6.58
C VAL A 544 18.81 5.14 -5.80
N MET A 545 17.67 4.49 -5.55
CA MET A 545 16.57 5.05 -4.77
C MET A 545 16.61 4.53 -3.33
N ARG A 546 16.24 5.38 -2.37
CA ARG A 546 15.95 4.93 -1.02
C ARG A 546 14.44 4.73 -0.86
N VAL A 547 14.03 3.48 -0.65
CA VAL A 547 12.64 3.12 -0.42
C VAL A 547 12.27 3.38 1.05
N ARG A 548 11.66 4.52 1.33
CA ARG A 548 11.15 4.83 2.67
C ARG A 548 9.88 4.04 2.95
N SER A 549 9.77 3.43 4.12
CA SER A 549 8.50 2.84 4.54
C SER A 549 7.40 3.91 4.59
N GLN A 550 6.15 3.50 4.40
CA GLN A 550 5.03 4.43 4.48
C GLN A 550 4.97 5.09 5.86
N GLY A 551 5.24 4.33 6.93
CA GLY A 551 5.25 4.89 8.29
C GLY A 551 6.31 5.96 8.51
N GLU A 552 7.52 5.80 7.93
CA GLU A 552 8.56 6.83 7.97
C GLU A 552 8.11 8.10 7.23
N MET A 553 7.57 7.95 6.01
CA MET A 553 7.11 9.09 5.23
C MET A 553 5.96 9.84 5.93
N ASP A 554 4.99 9.11 6.46
CA ASP A 554 3.87 9.68 7.21
C ASP A 554 4.31 10.38 8.50
N SER A 555 5.40 9.88 9.15
CA SER A 555 5.97 10.56 10.31
C SER A 555 6.57 11.91 9.93
N LEU A 556 7.35 11.98 8.84
CA LEU A 556 7.92 13.23 8.35
C LEU A 556 6.84 14.26 8.00
N VAL A 557 5.78 13.83 7.34
CA VAL A 557 4.63 14.67 6.96
C VAL A 557 3.87 15.17 8.19
N ARG A 558 3.61 14.28 9.16
CA ARG A 558 2.95 14.65 10.43
C ARG A 558 3.79 15.62 11.25
N ASP A 559 5.10 15.40 11.34
CA ASP A 559 6.01 16.24 12.12
C ASP A 559 6.15 17.63 11.50
N ALA A 560 5.95 17.76 10.18
CA ALA A 560 5.84 19.04 9.48
C ALA A 560 4.48 19.75 9.65
N GLY A 561 3.50 19.16 10.35
CA GLY A 561 2.22 19.79 10.65
C GLY A 561 1.06 19.42 9.72
N PHE A 562 1.11 18.24 9.11
CA PHE A 562 0.03 17.72 8.28
C PHE A 562 -0.54 16.42 8.84
N ASP A 563 -1.84 16.21 8.69
CA ASP A 563 -2.52 14.96 9.06
C ASP A 563 -2.99 14.23 7.81
N LYS A 564 -2.48 13.01 7.61
CA LYS A 564 -2.88 12.15 6.49
C LYS A 564 -4.34 11.75 6.60
N CYS A 565 -5.14 12.02 5.56
CA CYS A 565 -6.55 11.66 5.52
C CYS A 565 -6.86 10.50 4.57
N THR A 566 -6.17 10.34 3.45
CA THR A 566 -6.38 9.24 2.52
C THR A 566 -5.11 8.86 1.78
N GLN A 567 -5.13 7.66 1.17
CA GLN A 567 -4.01 7.12 0.41
C GLN A 567 -4.50 6.15 -0.67
N ARG A 568 -3.78 6.10 -1.77
CA ARG A 568 -3.89 5.09 -2.82
C ARG A 568 -2.54 4.43 -3.05
N ILE A 569 -2.54 3.17 -3.46
CA ILE A 569 -1.33 2.43 -3.84
C ILE A 569 -1.59 1.65 -5.13
N ASP A 570 -0.55 1.41 -5.92
CA ASP A 570 -0.68 0.60 -7.14
C ASP A 570 -0.81 -0.91 -6.83
N GLU A 571 -1.18 -1.68 -7.85
CA GLU A 571 -1.43 -3.12 -7.73
C GLU A 571 -0.21 -3.93 -7.27
N TRP A 572 1.00 -3.39 -7.43
CA TRP A 572 2.25 -4.08 -7.08
C TRP A 572 2.82 -3.64 -5.73
N GLY A 573 2.19 -2.65 -5.08
CA GLY A 573 2.66 -2.08 -3.82
C GLY A 573 3.94 -1.26 -3.95
N ILE A 574 4.15 -0.61 -5.12
CA ILE A 574 5.37 0.14 -5.43
C ILE A 574 5.22 1.60 -5.02
N PHE A 575 4.20 2.29 -5.56
CA PHE A 575 4.02 3.73 -5.39
C PHE A 575 2.75 4.05 -4.62
N THR A 576 2.89 4.81 -3.56
CA THR A 576 1.77 5.41 -2.84
C THR A 576 1.53 6.84 -3.27
N VAL A 577 0.28 7.27 -3.26
CA VAL A 577 -0.14 8.65 -3.36
C VAL A 577 -1.01 8.95 -2.16
N SER A 578 -0.56 9.85 -1.31
CA SER A 578 -1.22 10.21 -0.05
C SER A 578 -1.68 11.65 -0.08
N MET A 579 -2.79 11.92 0.60
CA MET A 579 -3.32 13.27 0.81
C MET A 579 -3.35 13.57 2.31
N ALA A 580 -2.87 14.76 2.68
CA ALA A 580 -2.84 15.21 4.06
C ALA A 580 -3.33 16.66 4.16
N VAL A 581 -3.95 17.01 5.27
CA VAL A 581 -4.48 18.34 5.55
C VAL A 581 -3.54 19.07 6.50
N ARG A 582 -3.27 20.35 6.20
CA ARG A 582 -2.49 21.23 7.07
C ARG A 582 -3.28 21.51 8.34
N ARG A 583 -2.66 21.23 9.51
CA ARG A 583 -3.27 21.53 10.82
C ARG A 583 -3.44 23.03 11.02
N ASP A 584 -4.48 23.40 11.74
CA ASP A 584 -4.59 24.72 12.36
C ASP A 584 -3.53 24.79 13.46
N ASN A 585 -2.77 25.88 13.52
CA ASN A 585 -1.74 26.09 14.56
C ASN A 585 -2.38 26.42 15.91
#